data_3adaed0ad9b1f29310afc302c6414414
#
_entry.id   3adaed0ad9b1f29310afc302c6414414
#
_cell.length_a   1.000
_cell.length_b   1.000
_cell.length_c   1.000
_cell.angle_alpha   90.00
_cell.angle_beta   90.00
_cell.angle_gamma   90.00
#
_symmetry.space_group_name_H-M   'P 1'
#
loop_
_entity.id
_entity.type
_entity.pdbx_description
1 polymer ?
#
loop_
_entity_poly.entity_id
_entity_poly.type
_entity_poly.pdbx_seq_one_letter_code
_entity_poly.pdbx_strand_id
1 'polypeptide(L)'
;LGNPGLAQVQAGLRLPAAALVLGLGLAGGMALGRLLAGHWAGWLPGTVASGLGLWLAWRGSSWAVAGLLLSTAGTAALLAGVLLGDHVGRGRGSIDRVALGFALGLVLQVGLLFRYYTATGSGLYLGVAWLIMTLGATVWWPSREPGIDRVPVYPTALVAGVLVALAASWQELRSPATLSAAPLPDQITVMTYNIQSGFALDNRWSLEETARTIEAAQPDIVVLQEVSRGWLVTNGADNLLWLSRRLGMQAAWGPASTDGLWGNAILTRGSVTAQELWRFSQAQNLRRSALAVRVEAGGGSLWVIGTHLDDPRGAGAVRLAQVEELLAFWAGRAPVVIAGELNAEPGDAVIARLLEAGLVDTGARLGPEATTSEDGRRIDYLLVSPEITVLEARVLDRWSSDHRPVVATLRMPWAE
;
A
#
# COMPACT_ATOMS: atom_id res chain seq x y z
N LEU A 1 -8.04 -1.06 -11.56
CA LEU A 1 -9.47 -1.19 -11.24
C LEU A 1 -9.92 -2.63 -10.96
N GLY A 2 -9.22 -3.64 -11.40
CA GLY A 2 -9.54 -5.07 -11.16
C GLY A 2 -8.84 -5.69 -9.95
N ASN A 3 -8.20 -4.90 -9.10
CA ASN A 3 -7.43 -5.39 -7.96
C ASN A 3 -8.29 -5.39 -6.68
N PRO A 4 -8.65 -6.57 -6.11
CA PRO A 4 -9.43 -6.65 -4.88
C PRO A 4 -8.73 -6.02 -3.67
N GLY A 5 -7.40 -6.08 -3.59
CA GLY A 5 -6.62 -5.45 -2.52
C GLY A 5 -6.74 -3.92 -2.54
N LEU A 6 -6.66 -3.30 -3.73
CA LEU A 6 -6.92 -1.87 -3.90
C LEU A 6 -8.34 -1.50 -3.47
N ALA A 7 -9.34 -2.26 -3.92
CA ALA A 7 -10.73 -2.05 -3.55
C ALA A 7 -10.96 -2.15 -2.04
N GLN A 8 -10.30 -3.10 -1.38
CA GLN A 8 -10.33 -3.28 0.07
C GLN A 8 -9.79 -2.03 0.78
N VAL A 9 -8.63 -1.53 0.37
CA VAL A 9 -7.98 -0.37 1.02
C VAL A 9 -8.78 0.91 0.81
N GLN A 10 -9.20 1.19 -0.44
CA GLN A 10 -9.90 2.44 -0.76
C GLN A 10 -11.32 2.50 -0.21
N ALA A 11 -12.03 1.39 -0.21
CA ALA A 11 -13.42 1.34 0.21
C ALA A 11 -13.64 0.85 1.65
N GLY A 12 -12.56 0.47 2.36
CA GLY A 12 -12.66 -0.11 3.70
C GLY A 12 -13.41 -1.45 3.74
N LEU A 13 -13.51 -2.14 2.60
CA LEU A 13 -14.24 -3.39 2.49
C LEU A 13 -13.38 -4.57 2.96
N ARG A 14 -14.04 -5.65 3.40
CA ARG A 14 -13.37 -6.95 3.53
C ARG A 14 -13.10 -7.52 2.14
N LEU A 15 -12.05 -8.33 2.01
CA LEU A 15 -11.61 -8.88 0.71
C LEU A 15 -12.73 -9.58 -0.09
N PRO A 16 -13.62 -10.41 0.51
CA PRO A 16 -14.74 -11.02 -0.21
C PRO A 16 -15.74 -9.98 -0.75
N ALA A 17 -16.04 -8.96 0.03
CA ALA A 17 -16.95 -7.89 -0.41
C ALA A 17 -16.33 -7.05 -1.52
N ALA A 18 -15.03 -6.76 -1.45
CA ALA A 18 -14.29 -6.08 -2.52
C ALA A 18 -14.30 -6.89 -3.81
N ALA A 19 -14.02 -8.20 -3.72
CA ALA A 19 -14.06 -9.12 -4.87
C ALA A 19 -15.46 -9.23 -5.48
N LEU A 20 -16.52 -9.26 -4.66
CA LEU A 20 -17.91 -9.27 -5.11
C LEU A 20 -18.28 -7.98 -5.85
N VAL A 21 -17.94 -6.81 -5.31
CA VAL A 21 -18.19 -5.51 -5.96
C VAL A 21 -17.52 -5.45 -7.32
N LEU A 22 -16.25 -5.84 -7.42
CA LEU A 22 -15.53 -5.88 -8.70
C LEU A 22 -16.12 -6.90 -9.67
N GLY A 23 -16.48 -8.10 -9.18
CA GLY A 23 -17.10 -9.15 -9.99
C GLY A 23 -18.46 -8.73 -10.56
N LEU A 24 -19.31 -8.09 -9.75
CA LEU A 24 -20.61 -7.54 -10.20
C LEU A 24 -20.43 -6.41 -11.21
N GLY A 25 -19.46 -5.52 -10.98
CA GLY A 25 -19.11 -4.46 -11.92
C GLY A 25 -18.66 -5.03 -13.27
N LEU A 26 -17.77 -6.01 -13.24
CA LEU A 26 -17.28 -6.69 -14.44
C LEU A 26 -18.43 -7.37 -15.21
N ALA A 27 -19.24 -8.18 -14.54
CA ALA A 27 -20.36 -8.91 -15.18
C ALA A 27 -21.40 -7.95 -15.75
N GLY A 28 -21.82 -6.94 -14.97
CA GLY A 28 -22.78 -5.93 -15.43
C GLY A 28 -22.25 -5.09 -16.60
N GLY A 29 -20.98 -4.71 -16.55
CA GLY A 29 -20.33 -3.96 -17.62
C GLY A 29 -20.20 -4.78 -18.91
N MET A 30 -19.80 -6.04 -18.83
CA MET A 30 -19.75 -6.92 -20.01
C MET A 30 -21.15 -7.10 -20.64
N ALA A 31 -22.19 -7.25 -19.82
CA ALA A 31 -23.58 -7.32 -20.29
C ALA A 31 -23.98 -6.03 -21.01
N LEU A 32 -23.70 -4.87 -20.39
CA LEU A 32 -24.00 -3.55 -20.96
C LEU A 32 -23.26 -3.32 -22.29
N GLY A 33 -21.95 -3.59 -22.33
CA GLY A 33 -21.13 -3.43 -23.54
C GLY A 33 -21.65 -4.27 -24.69
N ARG A 34 -22.15 -5.49 -24.42
CA ARG A 34 -22.77 -6.34 -25.42
C ARG A 34 -24.12 -5.79 -25.92
N LEU A 35 -24.95 -5.27 -25.00
CA LEU A 35 -26.25 -4.70 -25.39
C LEU A 35 -26.10 -3.45 -26.25
N LEU A 36 -25.03 -2.69 -26.03
CA LEU A 36 -24.74 -1.44 -26.71
C LEU A 36 -23.84 -1.60 -27.94
N ALA A 37 -23.24 -2.77 -28.12
CA ALA A 37 -22.45 -3.08 -29.32
C ALA A 37 -23.32 -2.94 -30.58
N GLY A 38 -22.77 -2.26 -31.59
CA GLY A 38 -23.53 -1.96 -32.82
C GLY A 38 -24.23 -0.61 -32.85
N HIS A 39 -24.53 0.01 -31.71
CA HIS A 39 -25.05 1.37 -31.69
C HIS A 39 -23.90 2.40 -31.85
N TRP A 40 -24.09 3.38 -32.73
CA TRP A 40 -23.04 4.38 -33.03
C TRP A 40 -22.52 5.17 -31.81
N ALA A 41 -23.35 5.38 -30.80
CA ALA A 41 -22.98 6.03 -29.53
C ALA A 41 -22.92 5.07 -28.34
N GLY A 42 -22.86 3.75 -28.59
CA GLY A 42 -22.90 2.72 -27.54
C GLY A 42 -21.71 2.77 -26.57
N TRP A 43 -20.59 3.37 -26.98
CA TRP A 43 -19.42 3.61 -26.12
C TRP A 43 -19.68 4.65 -25.02
N LEU A 44 -20.63 5.59 -25.22
CA LEU A 44 -20.84 6.73 -24.33
C LEU A 44 -21.24 6.33 -22.89
N PRO A 45 -22.20 5.41 -22.66
CA PRO A 45 -22.54 4.98 -21.30
C PRO A 45 -21.36 4.37 -20.53
N GLY A 46 -20.54 3.57 -21.20
CA GLY A 46 -19.34 2.98 -20.60
C GLY A 46 -18.30 4.04 -20.24
N THR A 47 -18.10 5.03 -21.10
CA THR A 47 -17.22 6.18 -20.85
C THR A 47 -17.67 6.99 -19.65
N VAL A 48 -18.95 7.36 -19.61
CA VAL A 48 -19.51 8.14 -18.49
C VAL A 48 -19.43 7.35 -17.19
N ALA A 49 -19.82 6.09 -17.19
CA ALA A 49 -19.77 5.25 -16.00
C ALA A 49 -18.32 5.07 -15.49
N SER A 50 -17.36 4.83 -16.39
CA SER A 50 -15.95 4.68 -15.98
C SER A 50 -15.38 5.98 -15.40
N GLY A 51 -15.63 7.14 -16.03
CA GLY A 51 -15.14 8.44 -15.58
C GLY A 51 -15.75 8.88 -14.24
N LEU A 52 -17.08 8.78 -14.13
CA LEU A 52 -17.79 9.06 -12.88
C LEU A 52 -17.34 8.13 -11.77
N GLY A 53 -17.18 6.84 -12.09
CA GLY A 53 -16.70 5.85 -11.14
C GLY A 53 -15.31 6.15 -10.62
N LEU A 54 -14.36 6.54 -11.48
CA LEU A 54 -13.02 6.98 -11.08
C LEU A 54 -13.06 8.20 -10.17
N TRP A 55 -13.88 9.19 -10.52
CA TRP A 55 -14.04 10.41 -9.72
C TRP A 55 -14.63 10.13 -8.33
N LEU A 56 -15.65 9.27 -8.24
CA LEU A 56 -16.25 8.86 -6.97
C LEU A 56 -15.26 8.04 -6.13
N ALA A 57 -14.54 7.10 -6.74
CA ALA A 57 -13.52 6.31 -6.03
C ALA A 57 -12.41 7.20 -5.47
N TRP A 58 -12.02 8.24 -6.20
CA TRP A 58 -11.02 9.20 -5.73
C TRP A 58 -11.51 10.07 -4.56
N ARG A 59 -12.79 10.38 -4.50
CA ARG A 59 -13.39 11.09 -3.35
C ARG A 59 -13.29 10.31 -2.04
N GLY A 60 -13.07 8.99 -2.10
CA GLY A 60 -12.84 8.12 -0.95
C GLY A 60 -14.07 7.85 -0.09
N SER A 61 -13.86 7.11 0.99
CA SER A 61 -14.84 6.81 2.05
C SER A 61 -16.22 6.30 1.56
N SER A 62 -17.29 7.04 1.79
CA SER A 62 -18.67 6.61 1.50
C SER A 62 -18.98 6.39 0.01
N TRP A 63 -18.24 7.03 -0.90
CA TRP A 63 -18.45 6.94 -2.35
C TRP A 63 -17.56 5.91 -3.05
N ALA A 64 -16.56 5.38 -2.35
CA ALA A 64 -15.57 4.49 -2.96
C ALA A 64 -16.17 3.20 -3.50
N VAL A 65 -17.15 2.60 -2.81
CA VAL A 65 -17.84 1.39 -3.27
C VAL A 65 -18.60 1.64 -4.58
N ALA A 66 -19.39 2.71 -4.64
CA ALA A 66 -20.11 3.10 -5.85
C ALA A 66 -19.13 3.44 -6.98
N GLY A 67 -18.04 4.13 -6.66
CA GLY A 67 -16.98 4.47 -7.59
C GLY A 67 -16.32 3.23 -8.21
N LEU A 68 -15.96 2.25 -7.39
CA LEU A 68 -15.36 0.99 -7.84
C LEU A 68 -16.34 0.20 -8.73
N LEU A 69 -17.59 0.09 -8.33
CA LEU A 69 -18.60 -0.61 -9.13
C LEU A 69 -18.78 0.05 -10.51
N LEU A 70 -18.99 1.35 -10.54
CA LEU A 70 -19.21 2.11 -11.78
C LEU A 70 -17.97 2.12 -12.67
N SER A 71 -16.76 2.32 -12.12
CA SER A 71 -15.54 2.33 -12.91
C SER A 71 -15.26 0.97 -13.53
N THR A 72 -15.45 -0.10 -12.77
CA THR A 72 -15.27 -1.48 -13.26
C THR A 72 -16.31 -1.83 -14.32
N ALA A 73 -17.59 -1.49 -14.08
CA ALA A 73 -18.66 -1.72 -15.04
C ALA A 73 -18.45 -0.93 -16.34
N GLY A 74 -18.10 0.36 -16.24
CA GLY A 74 -17.85 1.22 -17.40
C GLY A 74 -16.67 0.73 -18.25
N THR A 75 -15.56 0.39 -17.60
CA THR A 75 -14.39 -0.17 -18.28
C THR A 75 -14.69 -1.52 -18.95
N ALA A 76 -15.40 -2.41 -18.25
CA ALA A 76 -15.80 -3.70 -18.80
C ALA A 76 -16.78 -3.54 -19.98
N ALA A 77 -17.68 -2.57 -19.94
CA ALA A 77 -18.59 -2.26 -21.04
C ALA A 77 -17.83 -1.79 -22.29
N LEU A 78 -16.86 -0.90 -22.13
CA LEU A 78 -16.02 -0.42 -23.23
C LEU A 78 -15.20 -1.57 -23.85
N LEU A 79 -14.55 -2.37 -23.03
CA LEU A 79 -13.77 -3.51 -23.51
C LEU A 79 -14.64 -4.57 -24.21
N ALA A 80 -15.79 -4.91 -23.63
CA ALA A 80 -16.70 -5.87 -24.23
C ALA A 80 -17.26 -5.37 -25.57
N GLY A 81 -17.63 -4.08 -25.66
CA GLY A 81 -18.09 -3.48 -26.90
C GLY A 81 -17.05 -3.50 -28.01
N VAL A 82 -15.79 -3.20 -27.68
CA VAL A 82 -14.66 -3.25 -28.63
C VAL A 82 -14.31 -4.70 -29.04
N LEU A 83 -14.25 -5.64 -28.08
CA LEU A 83 -13.89 -7.03 -28.34
C LEU A 83 -14.97 -7.80 -29.11
N LEU A 84 -16.25 -7.45 -28.94
CA LEU A 84 -17.36 -8.06 -29.63
C LEU A 84 -17.62 -7.44 -31.00
N GLY A 85 -16.93 -6.35 -31.35
CA GLY A 85 -16.96 -5.76 -32.67
C GLY A 85 -16.23 -6.64 -33.69
N ASP A 86 -16.82 -6.77 -34.87
CA ASP A 86 -16.32 -7.62 -35.98
C ASP A 86 -15.08 -7.01 -36.67
N HIS A 87 -14.25 -6.27 -35.94
CA HIS A 87 -13.09 -5.54 -36.46
C HIS A 87 -11.78 -6.36 -36.48
N VAL A 88 -11.77 -7.56 -35.93
CA VAL A 88 -10.65 -8.51 -36.14
C VAL A 88 -10.72 -9.00 -37.57
N GLY A 89 -10.57 -8.04 -38.47
CA GLY A 89 -10.74 -8.20 -39.89
C GLY A 89 -9.70 -9.13 -40.46
N ARG A 90 -10.14 -9.90 -41.38
CA ARG A 90 -9.61 -10.99 -42.21
C ARG A 90 -8.39 -10.60 -43.08
N GLY A 91 -7.42 -9.78 -42.60
CA GLY A 91 -6.24 -9.42 -43.37
C GLY A 91 -4.96 -9.30 -42.51
N ARG A 92 -3.82 -9.76 -43.04
CA ARG A 92 -2.50 -9.70 -42.40
C ARG A 92 -2.16 -8.27 -41.86
N GLY A 93 -2.56 -7.22 -42.58
CA GLY A 93 -2.31 -5.84 -42.15
C GLY A 93 -3.13 -5.37 -40.93
N SER A 94 -4.17 -6.11 -40.48
CA SER A 94 -4.94 -5.79 -39.30
C SER A 94 -4.26 -6.31 -38.02
N ILE A 95 -3.60 -7.46 -38.09
CA ILE A 95 -2.87 -8.08 -36.97
C ILE A 95 -1.68 -7.20 -36.58
N ASP A 96 -0.92 -6.70 -37.55
CA ASP A 96 0.25 -5.85 -37.30
C ASP A 96 -0.15 -4.52 -36.62
N ARG A 97 -1.27 -3.92 -37.04
CA ARG A 97 -1.79 -2.68 -36.43
C ARG A 97 -2.28 -2.91 -35.00
N VAL A 98 -2.97 -4.03 -34.74
CA VAL A 98 -3.42 -4.40 -33.39
C VAL A 98 -2.22 -4.70 -32.50
N ALA A 99 -1.21 -5.44 -32.99
CA ALA A 99 0.01 -5.74 -32.28
C ALA A 99 0.80 -4.45 -31.94
N LEU A 100 0.92 -3.54 -32.90
CA LEU A 100 1.56 -2.24 -32.68
C LEU A 100 0.78 -1.38 -31.68
N GLY A 101 -0.55 -1.31 -31.81
CA GLY A 101 -1.40 -0.57 -30.88
C GLY A 101 -1.30 -1.13 -29.46
N PHE A 102 -1.26 -2.46 -29.31
CA PHE A 102 -1.07 -3.11 -28.01
C PHE A 102 0.31 -2.82 -27.43
N ALA A 103 1.37 -2.91 -28.23
CA ALA A 103 2.73 -2.63 -27.79
C ALA A 103 2.90 -1.16 -27.35
N LEU A 104 2.38 -0.21 -28.12
CA LEU A 104 2.38 1.22 -27.78
C LEU A 104 1.54 1.48 -26.52
N GLY A 105 0.38 0.86 -26.39
CA GLY A 105 -0.47 0.94 -25.20
C GLY A 105 0.24 0.41 -23.96
N LEU A 106 0.96 -0.71 -24.06
CA LEU A 106 1.74 -1.27 -22.96
C LEU A 106 2.88 -0.33 -22.54
N VAL A 107 3.66 0.20 -23.48
CA VAL A 107 4.75 1.16 -23.20
C VAL A 107 4.20 2.41 -22.50
N LEU A 108 3.08 2.94 -23.02
CA LEU A 108 2.43 4.10 -22.42
C LEU A 108 1.90 3.79 -21.00
N GLN A 109 1.27 2.63 -20.80
CA GLN A 109 0.78 2.19 -19.50
C GLN A 109 1.91 2.05 -18.48
N VAL A 110 3.05 1.47 -18.88
CA VAL A 110 4.23 1.36 -18.02
C VAL A 110 4.76 2.75 -17.68
N GLY A 111 4.89 3.65 -18.65
CA GLY A 111 5.33 5.03 -18.41
C GLY A 111 4.39 5.80 -17.48
N LEU A 112 3.08 5.68 -17.67
CA LEU A 112 2.07 6.30 -16.80
C LEU A 112 2.08 5.71 -15.40
N LEU A 113 2.34 4.40 -15.26
CA LEU A 113 2.46 3.72 -13.97
C LEU A 113 3.65 4.27 -13.18
N PHE A 114 4.84 4.38 -13.79
CA PHE A 114 6.01 4.97 -13.14
C PHE A 114 5.74 6.41 -12.70
N ARG A 115 5.13 7.22 -13.56
CA ARG A 115 4.78 8.62 -13.21
C ARG A 115 3.72 8.68 -12.11
N TYR A 116 2.76 7.76 -12.09
CA TYR A 116 1.74 7.68 -11.04
C TYR A 116 2.37 7.50 -9.65
N TYR A 117 3.34 6.59 -9.52
CA TYR A 117 3.99 6.31 -8.24
C TYR A 117 5.03 7.35 -7.82
N THR A 118 5.64 8.07 -8.78
CA THR A 118 6.71 9.04 -8.50
C THR A 118 6.23 10.51 -8.45
N ALA A 119 5.00 10.81 -8.85
CA ALA A 119 4.53 12.19 -8.94
C ALA A 119 3.54 12.57 -7.85
N THR A 120 3.63 13.82 -7.39
CA THR A 120 2.55 14.49 -6.66
C THR A 120 1.45 14.85 -7.66
N GLY A 121 0.27 14.26 -7.56
CA GLY A 121 -0.85 14.56 -8.48
C GLY A 121 -1.31 13.38 -9.32
N SER A 122 -1.32 12.21 -8.73
CA SER A 122 -1.78 10.94 -9.33
C SER A 122 -3.13 11.00 -10.06
N GLY A 123 -4.04 11.91 -9.66
CA GLY A 123 -5.33 12.11 -10.33
C GLY A 123 -5.23 12.53 -11.79
N LEU A 124 -4.24 13.34 -12.16
CA LEU A 124 -4.03 13.74 -13.55
C LEU A 124 -3.71 12.52 -14.43
N TYR A 125 -2.86 11.61 -13.95
CA TYR A 125 -2.46 10.42 -14.71
C TYR A 125 -3.59 9.41 -14.87
N LEU A 126 -4.44 9.25 -13.85
CA LEU A 126 -5.66 8.47 -13.96
C LEU A 126 -6.63 9.07 -14.99
N GLY A 127 -6.76 10.40 -15.01
CA GLY A 127 -7.55 11.12 -16.02
C GLY A 127 -7.01 10.92 -17.43
N VAL A 128 -5.69 10.99 -17.62
CA VAL A 128 -5.04 10.75 -18.92
C VAL A 128 -5.23 9.28 -19.34
N ALA A 129 -5.03 8.32 -18.47
CA ALA A 129 -5.25 6.90 -18.76
C ALA A 129 -6.71 6.61 -19.15
N TRP A 130 -7.65 7.21 -18.43
CA TRP A 130 -9.08 7.13 -18.76
C TRP A 130 -9.39 7.76 -20.13
N LEU A 131 -8.84 8.93 -20.43
CA LEU A 131 -9.01 9.59 -21.72
C LEU A 131 -8.48 8.74 -22.88
N ILE A 132 -7.30 8.14 -22.74
CA ILE A 132 -6.72 7.27 -23.76
C ILE A 132 -7.60 6.03 -23.98
N MET A 133 -8.08 5.42 -22.90
CA MET A 133 -8.96 4.26 -22.99
C MET A 133 -10.27 4.61 -23.72
N THR A 134 -10.86 5.77 -23.41
CA THR A 134 -12.12 6.20 -24.03
C THR A 134 -11.93 6.60 -25.49
N LEU A 135 -10.87 7.32 -25.84
CA LEU A 135 -10.52 7.60 -27.22
C LEU A 135 -10.27 6.32 -28.02
N GLY A 136 -9.54 5.36 -27.46
CA GLY A 136 -9.36 4.04 -28.06
C GLY A 136 -10.70 3.36 -28.32
N ALA A 137 -11.60 3.36 -27.32
CA ALA A 137 -12.92 2.78 -27.46
C ALA A 137 -13.78 3.48 -28.52
N THR A 138 -13.74 4.80 -28.65
CA THR A 138 -14.49 5.53 -29.70
C THR A 138 -14.01 5.22 -31.11
N VAL A 139 -12.71 5.07 -31.30
CA VAL A 139 -12.11 4.77 -32.60
C VAL A 139 -12.41 3.32 -33.05
N TRP A 140 -12.45 2.39 -32.08
CA TRP A 140 -12.64 0.97 -32.34
C TRP A 140 -14.04 0.46 -32.04
N TRP A 141 -15.01 1.34 -31.72
CA TRP A 141 -16.37 0.94 -31.44
C TRP A 141 -17.07 0.45 -32.72
N PRO A 142 -17.71 -0.72 -32.69
CA PRO A 142 -18.37 -1.27 -33.87
C PRO A 142 -19.58 -0.41 -34.28
N SER A 143 -19.60 -0.03 -35.56
CA SER A 143 -20.69 0.77 -36.14
C SER A 143 -21.82 -0.05 -36.78
N ARG A 144 -21.71 -1.37 -36.77
CA ARG A 144 -22.69 -2.31 -37.35
C ARG A 144 -23.06 -3.36 -36.33
N GLU A 145 -24.30 -3.85 -36.40
CA GLU A 145 -24.75 -4.97 -35.57
C GLU A 145 -23.83 -6.19 -35.80
N PRO A 146 -23.29 -6.78 -34.76
CA PRO A 146 -22.51 -7.99 -34.88
C PRO A 146 -23.41 -9.12 -35.35
N GLY A 147 -23.04 -9.81 -36.44
CA GLY A 147 -23.59 -11.13 -36.81
C GLY A 147 -23.13 -12.16 -35.78
N ILE A 148 -23.91 -12.31 -34.70
CA ILE A 148 -23.48 -13.03 -33.52
C ILE A 148 -23.98 -14.44 -33.51
N ASP A 149 -23.07 -15.41 -33.63
CA ASP A 149 -23.20 -16.68 -32.94
C ASP A 149 -23.04 -16.42 -31.43
N ARG A 150 -24.15 -16.49 -30.71
CA ARG A 150 -24.32 -16.00 -29.35
C ARG A 150 -23.58 -16.90 -28.32
N VAL A 151 -22.30 -16.72 -28.13
CA VAL A 151 -21.66 -17.30 -26.94
C VAL A 151 -22.16 -16.52 -25.70
N PRO A 152 -22.84 -17.19 -24.77
CA PRO A 152 -23.36 -16.55 -23.57
C PRO A 152 -22.19 -16.16 -22.63
N VAL A 153 -21.68 -14.92 -22.76
CA VAL A 153 -20.56 -14.41 -21.93
C VAL A 153 -21.02 -14.14 -20.50
N TYR A 154 -22.31 -13.93 -20.27
CA TYR A 154 -22.86 -13.58 -18.95
C TYR A 154 -22.67 -14.64 -17.86
N PRO A 155 -22.96 -15.94 -18.13
CA PRO A 155 -22.80 -16.94 -17.08
C PRO A 155 -21.33 -17.12 -16.69
N THR A 156 -20.40 -17.05 -17.63
CA THR A 156 -18.96 -17.23 -17.36
C THR A 156 -18.37 -16.07 -16.55
N ALA A 157 -18.72 -14.82 -16.85
CA ALA A 157 -18.24 -13.67 -16.08
C ALA A 157 -18.86 -13.63 -14.67
N LEU A 158 -20.16 -13.95 -14.56
CA LEU A 158 -20.82 -14.07 -13.25
C LEU A 158 -20.23 -15.20 -12.42
N VAL A 159 -20.06 -16.39 -13.04
CA VAL A 159 -19.45 -17.55 -12.38
C VAL A 159 -18.02 -17.23 -11.96
N ALA A 160 -17.21 -16.58 -12.81
CA ALA A 160 -15.85 -16.17 -12.46
C ALA A 160 -15.86 -15.18 -11.26
N GLY A 161 -16.73 -14.18 -11.26
CA GLY A 161 -16.88 -13.24 -10.16
C GLY A 161 -17.30 -13.92 -8.85
N VAL A 162 -18.25 -14.86 -8.91
CA VAL A 162 -18.68 -15.65 -7.76
C VAL A 162 -17.55 -16.57 -7.27
N LEU A 163 -16.83 -17.24 -8.16
CA LEU A 163 -15.69 -18.09 -7.77
C LEU A 163 -14.58 -17.30 -7.11
N VAL A 164 -14.25 -16.10 -7.61
CA VAL A 164 -13.28 -15.20 -6.97
C VAL A 164 -13.76 -14.77 -5.59
N ALA A 165 -15.04 -14.40 -5.45
CA ALA A 165 -15.62 -14.04 -4.16
C ALA A 165 -15.62 -15.22 -3.18
N LEU A 166 -15.95 -16.43 -3.63
CA LEU A 166 -15.91 -17.65 -2.83
C LEU A 166 -14.49 -18.01 -2.41
N ALA A 167 -13.51 -17.91 -3.31
CA ALA A 167 -12.11 -18.15 -3.00
C ALA A 167 -11.57 -17.15 -1.96
N ALA A 168 -11.91 -15.87 -2.11
CA ALA A 168 -11.55 -14.84 -1.15
C ALA A 168 -12.24 -15.06 0.21
N SER A 169 -13.53 -15.45 0.21
CA SER A 169 -14.28 -15.80 1.42
C SER A 169 -13.69 -17.02 2.13
N TRP A 170 -13.29 -18.03 1.38
CA TRP A 170 -12.64 -19.22 1.91
C TRP A 170 -11.33 -18.92 2.62
N GLN A 171 -10.55 -18.00 2.05
CA GLN A 171 -9.30 -17.56 2.64
C GLN A 171 -9.53 -16.78 3.95
N GLU A 172 -10.57 -15.94 4.00
CA GLU A 172 -10.96 -15.24 5.24
C GLU A 172 -11.51 -16.17 6.33
N LEU A 173 -12.33 -17.17 5.95
CA LEU A 173 -12.89 -18.14 6.90
C LEU A 173 -11.82 -19.04 7.54
N ARG A 174 -10.70 -19.24 6.86
CA ARG A 174 -9.55 -20.00 7.39
C ARG A 174 -8.60 -19.17 8.25
N SER A 175 -8.74 -17.85 8.22
CA SER A 175 -7.93 -16.96 9.04
C SER A 175 -8.61 -16.76 10.40
N PRO A 176 -7.87 -16.73 11.53
CA PRO A 176 -8.49 -16.42 12.82
C PRO A 176 -9.21 -15.09 12.74
N ALA A 177 -10.49 -15.09 13.12
CA ALA A 177 -11.39 -13.94 12.95
C ALA A 177 -11.00 -12.74 13.82
N THR A 178 -10.28 -12.98 14.89
CA THR A 178 -9.75 -11.97 15.81
C THR A 178 -8.38 -12.39 16.29
N LEU A 179 -7.38 -11.56 16.02
CA LEU A 179 -6.09 -11.70 16.69
C LEU A 179 -6.31 -11.30 18.14
N SER A 180 -6.13 -12.26 19.07
CA SER A 180 -6.21 -11.97 20.48
C SER A 180 -5.08 -11.03 20.84
N ALA A 181 -5.41 -9.85 21.34
CA ALA A 181 -4.45 -8.93 21.90
C ALA A 181 -4.62 -8.90 23.41
N ALA A 182 -3.50 -8.94 24.10
CA ALA A 182 -3.42 -8.74 25.55
C ALA A 182 -2.51 -7.53 25.81
N PRO A 183 -2.57 -6.91 26.99
CA PRO A 183 -1.56 -5.92 27.37
C PRO A 183 -0.15 -6.50 27.22
N LEU A 184 0.77 -5.70 26.68
CA LEU A 184 2.18 -6.10 26.55
C LEU A 184 2.81 -6.22 27.95
N PRO A 185 3.86 -7.05 28.11
CA PRO A 185 4.64 -7.12 29.35
C PRO A 185 5.38 -5.80 29.61
N ASP A 186 5.95 -5.66 30.81
CA ASP A 186 6.72 -4.46 31.21
C ASP A 186 8.09 -4.40 30.52
N GLN A 187 8.59 -5.53 30.05
CA GLN A 187 9.77 -5.60 29.17
C GLN A 187 9.33 -6.07 27.80
N ILE A 188 9.58 -5.23 26.78
CA ILE A 188 9.14 -5.46 25.41
C ILE A 188 10.33 -5.42 24.44
N THR A 189 10.17 -6.14 23.34
CA THR A 189 11.09 -6.07 22.20
C THR A 189 10.42 -5.31 21.06
N VAL A 190 11.08 -4.23 20.62
CA VAL A 190 10.61 -3.39 19.50
C VAL A 190 11.58 -3.52 18.34
N MET A 191 11.04 -3.64 17.13
CA MET A 191 11.79 -3.70 15.88
C MET A 191 11.37 -2.55 14.97
N THR A 192 12.31 -1.92 14.27
CA THR A 192 12.03 -1.14 13.05
C THR A 192 12.65 -1.83 11.85
N TYR A 193 11.93 -1.82 10.73
CA TYR A 193 12.36 -2.52 9.53
C TYR A 193 11.73 -1.92 8.26
N ASN A 194 12.55 -1.33 7.39
CA ASN A 194 12.15 -1.06 6.01
C ASN A 194 12.13 -2.38 5.24
N ILE A 195 11.00 -2.75 4.67
CA ILE A 195 10.80 -4.04 3.99
C ILE A 195 10.86 -3.95 2.46
N GLN A 196 11.22 -2.80 1.90
CA GLN A 196 11.31 -2.60 0.44
C GLN A 196 10.10 -3.19 -0.31
N SER A 197 8.89 -2.95 0.19
CA SER A 197 7.65 -3.54 -0.35
C SER A 197 7.66 -5.09 -0.45
N GLY A 198 8.50 -5.76 0.33
CA GLY A 198 8.68 -7.22 0.34
C GLY A 198 9.70 -7.73 -0.68
N PHE A 199 10.56 -6.87 -1.23
CA PHE A 199 11.67 -7.25 -2.09
C PHE A 199 12.93 -7.48 -1.26
N ALA A 200 13.61 -8.57 -1.50
CA ALA A 200 14.92 -8.84 -0.95
C ALA A 200 16.02 -8.09 -1.72
N LEU A 201 17.24 -8.05 -1.19
CA LEU A 201 18.39 -7.37 -1.79
C LEU A 201 18.68 -7.81 -3.23
N ASP A 202 18.34 -9.04 -3.60
CA ASP A 202 18.46 -9.56 -4.97
C ASP A 202 17.27 -9.22 -5.87
N ASN A 203 16.40 -8.29 -5.46
CA ASN A 203 15.16 -7.88 -6.11
C ASN A 203 14.13 -9.01 -6.28
N ARG A 204 14.26 -10.11 -5.56
CA ARG A 204 13.26 -11.17 -5.48
C ARG A 204 12.18 -10.79 -4.47
N TRP A 205 10.91 -10.78 -4.89
CA TRP A 205 9.81 -10.54 -3.96
C TRP A 205 9.55 -11.77 -3.10
N SER A 206 9.71 -11.64 -1.78
CA SER A 206 9.52 -12.71 -0.80
C SER A 206 9.09 -12.19 0.57
N LEU A 207 7.79 -12.02 0.78
CA LEU A 207 7.25 -11.68 2.11
C LEU A 207 7.51 -12.74 3.17
N GLU A 208 7.68 -14.01 2.79
CA GLU A 208 7.99 -15.07 3.74
C GLU A 208 9.38 -14.88 4.36
N GLU A 209 10.38 -14.43 3.60
CA GLU A 209 11.70 -14.09 4.14
C GLU A 209 11.63 -12.89 5.09
N THR A 210 10.83 -11.88 4.75
CA THR A 210 10.53 -10.76 5.64
C THR A 210 9.90 -11.25 6.94
N ALA A 211 8.88 -12.12 6.88
CA ALA A 211 8.22 -12.67 8.05
C ALA A 211 9.18 -13.48 8.93
N ARG A 212 10.02 -14.33 8.34
CA ARG A 212 11.05 -15.11 9.08
C ARG A 212 12.10 -14.22 9.73
N THR A 213 12.44 -13.11 9.10
CA THR A 213 13.37 -12.13 9.70
C THR A 213 12.75 -11.48 10.92
N ILE A 214 11.46 -11.12 10.87
CA ILE A 214 10.71 -10.60 12.02
C ILE A 214 10.61 -11.67 13.11
N GLU A 215 10.23 -12.90 12.78
CA GLU A 215 10.10 -13.99 13.74
C GLU A 215 11.44 -14.31 14.47
N ALA A 216 12.56 -14.17 13.80
CA ALA A 216 13.88 -14.44 14.41
C ALA A 216 14.20 -13.55 15.62
N ALA A 217 13.61 -12.36 15.69
CA ALA A 217 13.78 -11.44 16.82
C ALA A 217 12.62 -11.53 17.85
N GLN A 218 11.53 -12.23 17.52
CA GLN A 218 10.32 -12.34 18.36
C GLN A 218 9.83 -11.01 18.93
N PRO A 219 9.67 -9.96 18.13
CA PRO A 219 9.30 -8.65 18.62
C PRO A 219 7.83 -8.62 19.10
N ASP A 220 7.57 -7.79 20.11
CA ASP A 220 6.23 -7.45 20.57
C ASP A 220 5.59 -6.37 19.68
N ILE A 221 6.44 -5.48 19.14
CA ILE A 221 6.05 -4.38 18.25
C ILE A 221 7.02 -4.33 17.06
N VAL A 222 6.49 -4.19 15.86
CA VAL A 222 7.27 -3.99 14.64
C VAL A 222 6.79 -2.73 13.93
N VAL A 223 7.70 -1.79 13.71
CA VAL A 223 7.46 -0.58 12.93
C VAL A 223 8.03 -0.79 11.54
N LEU A 224 7.16 -0.84 10.55
CA LEU A 224 7.50 -1.17 9.16
C LEU A 224 7.47 0.09 8.28
N GLN A 225 8.45 0.21 7.41
CA GLN A 225 8.49 1.22 6.35
C GLN A 225 8.35 0.53 4.99
N GLU A 226 7.94 1.31 3.99
CA GLU A 226 7.73 0.86 2.61
C GLU A 226 6.76 -0.32 2.48
N VAL A 227 5.71 -0.31 3.26
CA VAL A 227 4.67 -1.32 3.16
C VAL A 227 3.75 -1.00 1.99
N SER A 228 3.60 -1.94 1.06
CA SER A 228 2.64 -1.82 -0.05
C SER A 228 1.38 -2.63 0.22
N ARG A 229 0.24 -2.10 -0.22
CA ARG A 229 -1.08 -2.71 -0.09
C ARG A 229 -1.84 -2.63 -1.41
N GLY A 230 -1.61 -3.60 -2.28
CA GLY A 230 -2.26 -3.65 -3.59
C GLY A 230 -1.51 -2.93 -4.71
N TRP A 231 -0.25 -2.55 -4.54
CA TRP A 231 0.56 -2.02 -5.63
C TRP A 231 0.74 -3.05 -6.74
N LEU A 232 0.73 -2.56 -7.99
CA LEU A 232 0.89 -3.44 -9.15
C LEU A 232 2.27 -4.11 -9.19
N VAL A 233 3.31 -3.39 -8.78
CA VAL A 233 4.69 -3.91 -8.73
C VAL A 233 4.86 -5.07 -7.74
N THR A 234 3.98 -5.19 -6.75
CA THR A 234 3.91 -6.32 -5.81
C THR A 234 2.77 -7.29 -6.14
N ASN A 235 2.44 -7.44 -7.42
CA ASN A 235 1.36 -8.31 -7.92
C ASN A 235 -0.01 -8.01 -7.30
N GLY A 236 -0.25 -6.80 -6.83
CA GLY A 236 -1.48 -6.42 -6.14
C GLY A 236 -1.65 -7.03 -4.75
N ALA A 237 -0.58 -7.56 -4.17
CA ALA A 237 -0.62 -8.15 -2.83
C ALA A 237 -0.84 -7.08 -1.75
N ASP A 238 -1.63 -7.43 -0.73
CA ASP A 238 -1.72 -6.67 0.52
C ASP A 238 -0.67 -7.21 1.50
N ASN A 239 0.53 -6.62 1.46
CA ASN A 239 1.66 -7.05 2.28
C ASN A 239 1.35 -6.93 3.77
N LEU A 240 0.64 -5.87 4.18
CA LEU A 240 0.29 -5.67 5.58
C LEU A 240 -0.66 -6.74 6.10
N LEU A 241 -1.73 -7.01 5.37
CA LEU A 241 -2.71 -8.04 5.75
C LEU A 241 -2.05 -9.42 5.83
N TRP A 242 -1.18 -9.72 4.86
CA TRP A 242 -0.47 -10.99 4.84
C TRP A 242 0.48 -11.13 6.04
N LEU A 243 1.32 -10.11 6.30
CA LEU A 243 2.26 -10.12 7.45
C LEU A 243 1.51 -10.20 8.78
N SER A 244 0.46 -9.40 8.96
CA SER A 244 -0.38 -9.42 10.16
C SER A 244 -0.91 -10.84 10.46
N ARG A 245 -1.45 -11.51 9.45
CA ARG A 245 -1.98 -12.89 9.59
C ARG A 245 -0.88 -13.91 9.81
N ARG A 246 0.20 -13.81 9.04
CA ARG A 246 1.34 -14.75 9.10
C ARG A 246 2.06 -14.71 10.46
N LEU A 247 2.16 -13.52 11.05
CA LEU A 247 2.84 -13.29 12.34
C LEU A 247 1.90 -13.34 13.54
N GLY A 248 0.58 -13.36 13.31
CA GLY A 248 -0.42 -13.32 14.38
C GLY A 248 -0.41 -12.00 15.16
N MET A 249 -0.13 -10.86 14.50
CA MET A 249 -0.02 -9.53 15.12
C MET A 249 -1.11 -8.60 14.61
N GLN A 250 -1.67 -7.75 15.49
CA GLN A 250 -2.56 -6.66 15.07
C GLN A 250 -1.79 -5.67 14.19
N ALA A 251 -2.49 -5.05 13.24
CA ALA A 251 -1.89 -4.13 12.29
C ALA A 251 -2.58 -2.77 12.30
N ALA A 252 -1.78 -1.72 12.41
CA ALA A 252 -2.17 -0.34 12.15
C ALA A 252 -1.55 0.13 10.83
N TRP A 253 -2.31 0.88 10.04
CA TRP A 253 -1.89 1.35 8.71
C TRP A 253 -1.73 2.85 8.64
N GLY A 254 -0.58 3.32 8.18
CA GLY A 254 -0.22 4.72 8.00
C GLY A 254 0.13 5.05 6.54
N PRO A 255 -0.88 5.25 5.65
CA PRO A 255 -0.62 5.55 4.26
C PRO A 255 0.11 6.87 4.08
N ALA A 256 1.18 6.85 3.29
CA ALA A 256 1.93 8.03 2.86
C ALA A 256 1.52 8.47 1.45
N SER A 257 1.37 7.52 0.51
CA SER A 257 0.98 7.81 -0.87
C SER A 257 -0.44 8.38 -0.97
N THR A 258 -0.70 9.14 -2.04
CA THR A 258 -2.01 9.78 -2.28
C THR A 258 -3.12 8.77 -2.56
N ASP A 259 -2.76 7.61 -3.11
CA ASP A 259 -3.69 6.49 -3.38
C ASP A 259 -3.95 5.61 -2.16
N GLY A 260 -3.20 5.83 -1.05
CA GLY A 260 -3.33 5.06 0.18
C GLY A 260 -2.72 3.66 0.14
N LEU A 261 -1.94 3.33 -0.91
CA LEU A 261 -1.47 1.96 -1.15
C LEU A 261 -0.04 1.70 -0.68
N TRP A 262 0.69 2.74 -0.27
CA TRP A 262 2.06 2.65 0.22
C TRP A 262 2.28 3.57 1.42
N GLY A 263 3.07 3.11 2.38
CA GLY A 263 3.34 3.88 3.58
C GLY A 263 3.98 3.08 4.70
N ASN A 264 3.73 3.50 5.94
CA ASN A 264 4.24 2.87 7.14
C ASN A 264 3.17 1.99 7.79
N ALA A 265 3.60 1.00 8.55
CA ALA A 265 2.68 0.19 9.35
C ALA A 265 3.30 -0.12 10.71
N ILE A 266 2.43 -0.41 11.68
CA ILE A 266 2.85 -0.91 12.98
C ILE A 266 2.11 -2.23 13.21
N LEU A 267 2.89 -3.30 13.45
CA LEU A 267 2.38 -4.57 13.92
C LEU A 267 2.61 -4.68 15.43
N THR A 268 1.65 -5.19 16.18
CA THR A 268 1.79 -5.37 17.62
C THR A 268 1.04 -6.60 18.12
N ARG A 269 1.57 -7.23 19.17
CA ARG A 269 0.88 -8.27 19.95
C ARG A 269 -0.04 -7.65 21.00
N GLY A 270 0.17 -6.36 21.32
CA GLY A 270 -0.61 -5.63 22.31
C GLY A 270 -1.90 -5.04 21.76
N SER A 271 -2.82 -4.68 22.66
CA SER A 271 -4.08 -4.02 22.32
C SER A 271 -3.85 -2.58 21.89
N VAL A 272 -4.30 -2.23 20.68
CA VAL A 272 -4.27 -0.85 20.17
C VAL A 272 -5.52 -0.10 20.64
N THR A 273 -5.33 0.99 21.38
CA THR A 273 -6.43 1.82 21.93
C THR A 273 -6.63 3.15 21.21
N ALA A 274 -5.62 3.62 20.47
CA ALA A 274 -5.73 4.80 19.62
C ALA A 274 -4.81 4.67 18.40
N GLN A 275 -5.20 5.32 17.30
CA GLN A 275 -4.40 5.44 16.08
C GLN A 275 -4.57 6.83 15.50
N GLU A 276 -3.46 7.46 15.14
CA GLU A 276 -3.42 8.78 14.52
C GLU A 276 -2.44 8.76 13.32
N LEU A 277 -2.73 9.58 12.32
CA LEU A 277 -1.92 9.70 11.11
C LEU A 277 -1.61 11.16 10.81
N TRP A 278 -0.33 11.44 10.59
CA TRP A 278 0.14 12.71 10.07
C TRP A 278 0.78 12.54 8.69
N ARG A 279 0.41 13.34 7.71
CA ARG A 279 1.08 13.40 6.40
C ARG A 279 1.91 14.66 6.34
N PHE A 280 3.21 14.51 6.11
CA PHE A 280 4.11 15.65 6.02
C PHE A 280 3.74 16.56 4.85
N SER A 281 3.87 17.86 5.08
CA SER A 281 3.53 18.89 4.10
C SER A 281 4.51 18.92 2.92
N GLN A 282 5.77 18.54 3.15
CA GLN A 282 6.85 18.58 2.17
C GLN A 282 7.38 17.17 1.87
N ALA A 283 7.70 16.93 0.61
CA ALA A 283 8.43 15.76 0.12
C ALA A 283 9.00 16.09 -1.27
N GLN A 284 10.20 15.60 -1.58
CA GLN A 284 10.79 15.77 -2.90
C GLN A 284 10.31 14.71 -3.89
N ASN A 285 10.19 13.46 -3.44
CA ASN A 285 9.80 12.33 -4.28
C ASN A 285 8.44 11.75 -3.83
N LEU A 286 8.50 10.68 -3.03
CA LEU A 286 7.31 10.06 -2.49
C LEU A 286 6.83 10.81 -1.26
N ARG A 287 5.53 10.95 -1.11
CA ARG A 287 4.96 11.52 0.11
C ARG A 287 5.32 10.67 1.30
N ARG A 288 5.53 11.34 2.43
CA ARG A 288 5.93 10.73 3.69
C ARG A 288 4.86 10.97 4.76
N SER A 289 4.85 10.11 5.79
CA SER A 289 3.89 10.19 6.89
C SER A 289 4.49 9.69 8.19
N ALA A 290 3.84 10.06 9.31
CA ALA A 290 4.03 9.46 10.61
C ALA A 290 2.73 8.82 11.07
N LEU A 291 2.81 7.58 11.58
CA LEU A 291 1.71 6.81 12.14
C LEU A 291 1.94 6.66 13.64
N ALA A 292 1.03 7.15 14.48
CA ALA A 292 1.08 6.92 15.91
C ALA A 292 0.02 5.90 16.34
N VAL A 293 0.39 4.98 17.20
CA VAL A 293 -0.54 4.08 17.90
C VAL A 293 -0.30 4.14 19.39
N ARG A 294 -1.36 3.98 20.17
CA ARG A 294 -1.28 3.78 21.62
C ARG A 294 -1.54 2.33 21.92
N VAL A 295 -0.60 1.66 22.57
CA VAL A 295 -0.64 0.23 22.88
C VAL A 295 -0.72 0.04 24.40
N GLU A 296 -1.60 -0.83 24.86
CA GLU A 296 -1.67 -1.20 26.29
C GLU A 296 -0.47 -2.09 26.66
N ALA A 297 0.14 -1.79 27.79
CA ALA A 297 1.24 -2.56 28.37
C ALA A 297 1.09 -2.58 29.89
N GLY A 298 1.21 -3.74 30.51
CA GLY A 298 1.22 -4.02 31.93
C GLY A 298 0.55 -3.00 32.85
N GLY A 299 1.35 -2.09 33.40
CA GLY A 299 0.89 -1.03 34.30
C GLY A 299 0.48 0.28 33.62
N GLY A 300 0.48 0.38 32.28
CA GLY A 300 0.20 1.64 31.59
C GLY A 300 -0.04 1.49 30.08
N SER A 301 0.35 2.50 29.34
CA SER A 301 0.26 2.49 27.89
C SER A 301 1.46 3.19 27.25
N LEU A 302 1.89 2.68 26.10
CA LEU A 302 3.01 3.17 25.31
C LEU A 302 2.51 3.81 24.01
N TRP A 303 3.02 4.98 23.67
CA TRP A 303 2.90 5.53 22.33
C TRP A 303 4.02 4.96 21.42
N VAL A 304 3.66 4.53 20.25
CA VAL A 304 4.60 4.09 19.21
C VAL A 304 4.34 4.93 17.97
N ILE A 305 5.36 5.62 17.48
CA ILE A 305 5.28 6.46 16.29
C ILE A 305 6.22 5.88 15.23
N GLY A 306 5.64 5.41 14.13
CA GLY A 306 6.37 4.92 12.97
C GLY A 306 6.48 6.00 11.90
N THR A 307 7.66 6.22 11.33
CA THR A 307 7.87 7.22 10.28
C THR A 307 8.88 6.75 9.23
N HIS A 308 8.88 7.42 8.08
CA HIS A 308 9.89 7.34 7.05
C HIS A 308 10.08 8.74 6.47
N LEU A 309 11.25 9.35 6.67
CA LEU A 309 11.57 10.68 6.17
C LEU A 309 12.05 10.63 4.72
N ASP A 310 12.17 11.79 4.08
CA ASP A 310 12.49 11.89 2.65
C ASP A 310 13.89 11.35 2.33
N ASP A 311 14.02 10.60 1.24
CA ASP A 311 15.19 9.78 0.89
C ASP A 311 16.33 10.51 0.17
N PRO A 312 16.14 11.50 -0.72
CA PRO A 312 17.24 12.06 -1.49
C PRO A 312 18.36 12.59 -0.60
N ARG A 313 19.61 12.24 -0.90
CA ARG A 313 20.78 12.69 -0.12
C ARG A 313 20.83 14.21 0.06
N GLY A 314 20.38 14.99 -0.93
CA GLY A 314 20.29 16.45 -0.85
C GLY A 314 19.08 17.00 -0.09
N ALA A 315 18.18 16.17 0.43
CA ALA A 315 16.92 16.57 1.06
C ALA A 315 17.03 16.95 2.54
N GLY A 316 18.21 17.29 3.07
CA GLY A 316 18.42 17.60 4.48
C GLY A 316 17.47 18.67 5.02
N ALA A 317 17.24 19.75 4.28
CA ALA A 317 16.28 20.79 4.67
C ALA A 317 14.83 20.30 4.72
N VAL A 318 14.43 19.42 3.79
CA VAL A 318 13.09 18.81 3.78
C VAL A 318 12.94 17.88 4.97
N ARG A 319 13.94 17.04 5.26
CA ARG A 319 13.92 16.16 6.44
C ARG A 319 13.85 16.95 7.75
N LEU A 320 14.57 18.07 7.86
CA LEU A 320 14.44 18.94 9.04
C LEU A 320 13.02 19.50 9.19
N ALA A 321 12.40 19.97 8.11
CA ALA A 321 11.01 20.42 8.15
C ALA A 321 10.06 19.28 8.56
N GLN A 322 10.28 18.06 8.04
CA GLN A 322 9.52 16.87 8.44
C GLN A 322 9.74 16.51 9.92
N VAL A 323 10.95 16.70 10.45
CA VAL A 323 11.22 16.50 11.89
C VAL A 323 10.46 17.52 12.76
N GLU A 324 10.41 18.80 12.37
CA GLU A 324 9.60 19.77 13.11
C GLU A 324 8.11 19.39 13.12
N GLU A 325 7.58 18.92 12.01
CA GLU A 325 6.22 18.39 11.94
C GLU A 325 6.04 17.12 12.79
N LEU A 326 7.04 16.22 12.79
CA LEU A 326 7.03 14.99 13.61
C LEU A 326 7.06 15.34 15.11
N LEU A 327 7.86 16.31 15.53
CA LEU A 327 7.91 16.77 16.91
C LEU A 327 6.59 17.42 17.34
N ALA A 328 5.98 18.23 16.47
CA ALA A 328 4.65 18.79 16.71
C ALA A 328 3.58 17.71 16.81
N PHE A 329 3.64 16.69 15.95
CA PHE A 329 2.74 15.54 15.99
C PHE A 329 2.96 14.66 17.23
N TRP A 330 4.19 14.44 17.63
CA TRP A 330 4.51 13.76 18.90
C TRP A 330 3.95 14.50 20.11
N ALA A 331 4.07 15.84 20.13
CA ALA A 331 3.54 16.72 21.17
C ALA A 331 3.97 16.35 22.61
N GLY A 332 5.18 15.78 22.79
CA GLY A 332 5.72 15.40 24.09
C GLY A 332 4.99 14.21 24.76
N ARG A 333 4.20 13.45 24.03
CA ARG A 333 3.52 12.24 24.58
C ARG A 333 4.56 11.26 25.12
N ALA A 334 4.36 10.78 26.34
CA ALA A 334 5.27 9.87 27.04
C ALA A 334 4.48 8.80 27.83
N PRO A 335 5.04 7.59 27.97
CA PRO A 335 6.24 7.10 27.31
C PRO A 335 6.04 6.89 25.81
N VAL A 336 7.11 7.10 25.01
CA VAL A 336 7.04 6.95 23.54
C VAL A 336 8.26 6.20 22.98
N VAL A 337 8.01 5.44 21.92
CA VAL A 337 9.00 4.95 20.96
C VAL A 337 8.72 5.61 19.62
N ILE A 338 9.70 6.34 19.06
CA ILE A 338 9.68 6.84 17.69
C ILE A 338 10.66 5.99 16.88
N ALA A 339 10.17 5.34 15.84
CA ALA A 339 10.95 4.37 15.10
C ALA A 339 10.77 4.52 13.59
N GLY A 340 11.78 4.22 12.83
CA GLY A 340 11.71 4.22 11.38
C GLY A 340 13.00 4.58 10.70
N GLU A 341 12.88 4.77 9.40
CA GLU A 341 13.96 5.24 8.54
C GLU A 341 13.95 6.77 8.49
N LEU A 342 15.01 7.37 9.02
CA LEU A 342 15.15 8.82 9.08
C LEU A 342 15.98 9.40 7.93
N ASN A 343 16.58 8.54 7.09
CA ASN A 343 17.41 8.91 5.94
C ASN A 343 18.53 9.92 6.31
N ALA A 344 18.99 9.86 7.55
CA ALA A 344 20.01 10.72 8.13
C ALA A 344 20.98 9.89 8.97
N GLU A 345 22.27 10.20 8.92
CA GLU A 345 23.29 9.48 9.67
C GLU A 345 23.48 10.09 11.07
N PRO A 346 24.06 9.35 12.03
CA PRO A 346 24.45 9.92 13.33
C PRO A 346 25.34 11.15 13.13
N GLY A 347 24.94 12.26 13.77
CA GLY A 347 25.63 13.55 13.62
C GLY A 347 24.95 14.52 12.64
N ASP A 348 24.03 14.04 11.80
CA ASP A 348 23.20 14.93 10.98
C ASP A 348 22.29 15.82 11.85
N ALA A 349 22.02 17.03 11.37
CA ALA A 349 21.14 17.99 12.06
C ALA A 349 19.74 17.41 12.34
N VAL A 350 19.27 16.49 11.50
CA VAL A 350 18.00 15.76 11.65
C VAL A 350 17.99 14.96 12.96
N ILE A 351 19.06 14.20 13.21
CA ILE A 351 19.20 13.37 14.41
C ILE A 351 19.46 14.26 15.64
N ALA A 352 20.36 15.25 15.50
CA ALA A 352 20.63 16.21 16.58
C ALA A 352 19.35 16.89 17.09
N ARG A 353 18.47 17.31 16.17
CA ARG A 353 17.21 17.96 16.51
C ARG A 353 16.24 17.07 17.29
N LEU A 354 16.18 15.77 16.98
CA LEU A 354 15.37 14.79 17.73
C LEU A 354 15.93 14.55 19.15
N LEU A 355 17.26 14.46 19.28
CA LEU A 355 17.93 14.33 20.58
C LEU A 355 17.77 15.60 21.45
N GLU A 356 17.88 16.79 20.86
CA GLU A 356 17.60 18.07 21.53
C GLU A 356 16.16 18.16 22.05
N ALA A 357 15.21 17.49 21.42
CA ALA A 357 13.82 17.40 21.90
C ALA A 357 13.66 16.44 23.10
N GLY A 358 14.75 15.81 23.58
CA GLY A 358 14.77 14.95 24.76
C GLY A 358 14.63 13.45 24.44
N LEU A 359 14.63 13.05 23.17
CA LEU A 359 14.63 11.64 22.80
C LEU A 359 16.01 11.01 22.99
N VAL A 360 16.06 9.74 23.31
CA VAL A 360 17.28 8.94 23.48
C VAL A 360 17.41 7.94 22.33
N ASP A 361 18.54 7.96 21.63
CA ASP A 361 18.84 6.99 20.56
C ASP A 361 19.31 5.67 21.18
N THR A 362 18.56 4.58 20.94
CA THR A 362 18.96 3.23 21.33
C THR A 362 20.25 2.80 20.65
N GLY A 363 20.58 3.43 19.53
CA GLY A 363 21.79 3.19 18.75
C GLY A 363 23.09 3.50 19.49
N ALA A 364 23.06 4.22 20.61
CA ALA A 364 24.20 4.37 21.51
C ALA A 364 24.72 3.03 22.07
N ARG A 365 23.91 1.97 22.00
CA ARG A 365 24.29 0.60 22.39
C ARG A 365 24.73 -0.27 21.22
N LEU A 366 24.65 0.23 19.99
CA LEU A 366 25.16 -0.44 18.80
C LEU A 366 26.69 -0.24 18.72
N GLY A 367 27.40 -1.20 18.13
CA GLY A 367 28.81 -1.00 17.81
C GLY A 367 29.02 0.12 16.78
N PRO A 368 30.23 0.72 16.72
CA PRO A 368 30.51 1.85 15.82
C PRO A 368 30.36 1.52 14.33
N GLU A 369 30.50 0.24 13.97
CA GLU A 369 30.38 -0.28 12.61
C GLU A 369 28.93 -0.68 12.25
N ALA A 370 27.95 -0.39 13.11
CA ALA A 370 26.57 -0.79 12.87
C ALA A 370 26.00 0.02 11.70
N THR A 371 25.69 -0.69 10.62
CA THR A 371 25.00 -0.14 9.44
C THR A 371 23.63 -0.78 9.28
N THR A 372 22.68 -0.07 8.73
CA THR A 372 21.29 -0.54 8.58
C THR A 372 20.84 -0.63 7.12
N SER A 373 21.53 0.03 6.20
CA SER A 373 21.22 0.00 4.76
C SER A 373 22.35 -0.67 3.95
N GLU A 374 22.02 -1.12 2.74
CA GLU A 374 22.96 -1.80 1.83
C GLU A 374 24.15 -0.93 1.42
N ASP A 375 23.97 0.39 1.41
CA ASP A 375 25.04 1.35 1.09
C ASP A 375 25.94 1.70 2.28
N GLY A 376 25.83 0.94 3.37
CA GLY A 376 26.74 1.01 4.53
C GLY A 376 26.41 2.13 5.52
N ARG A 377 25.23 2.75 5.46
CA ARG A 377 24.80 3.82 6.37
C ARG A 377 23.97 3.30 7.55
N ARG A 378 23.95 4.03 8.65
CA ARG A 378 22.99 3.86 9.73
C ARG A 378 21.92 4.93 9.61
N ILE A 379 20.77 4.60 9.04
CA ILE A 379 19.66 5.52 8.76
C ILE A 379 18.32 5.07 9.36
N ASP A 380 18.29 3.89 9.98
CA ASP A 380 17.14 3.36 10.71
C ASP A 380 17.35 3.51 12.22
N TYR A 381 16.32 4.00 12.91
CA TYR A 381 16.41 4.39 14.31
C TYR A 381 15.26 3.85 15.15
N LEU A 382 15.57 3.54 16.42
CA LEU A 382 14.64 3.41 17.52
C LEU A 382 15.01 4.50 18.54
N LEU A 383 14.17 5.50 18.65
CA LEU A 383 14.31 6.59 19.62
C LEU A 383 13.27 6.41 20.72
N VAL A 384 13.65 6.64 21.97
CA VAL A 384 12.75 6.45 23.11
C VAL A 384 12.72 7.71 23.98
N SER A 385 11.62 7.92 24.68
CA SER A 385 11.55 8.93 25.72
C SER A 385 12.41 8.52 26.95
N PRO A 386 12.98 9.47 27.70
CA PRO A 386 14.06 9.19 28.67
C PRO A 386 13.64 8.31 29.85
N GLU A 387 12.36 8.18 30.16
CA GLU A 387 11.85 7.30 31.21
C GLU A 387 11.85 5.81 30.80
N ILE A 388 12.02 5.49 29.52
CA ILE A 388 12.15 4.12 29.04
C ILE A 388 13.61 3.66 29.18
N THR A 389 13.84 2.54 29.86
CA THR A 389 15.18 1.97 29.98
C THR A 389 15.50 1.11 28.79
N VAL A 390 16.57 1.44 28.05
CA VAL A 390 17.09 0.60 26.97
C VAL A 390 17.98 -0.49 27.60
N LEU A 391 17.58 -1.75 27.48
CA LEU A 391 18.32 -2.89 28.00
C LEU A 391 19.37 -3.37 26.98
N GLU A 392 18.93 -3.54 25.73
CA GLU A 392 19.75 -4.02 24.62
C GLU A 392 19.32 -3.34 23.32
N ALA A 393 20.25 -3.14 22.40
CA ALA A 393 19.97 -2.83 21.00
C ALA A 393 20.94 -3.58 20.09
N ARG A 394 20.43 -4.02 18.94
CA ARG A 394 21.22 -4.71 17.91
C ARG A 394 20.64 -4.50 16.52
N VAL A 395 21.48 -4.62 15.51
CA VAL A 395 21.10 -4.77 14.12
C VAL A 395 21.11 -6.26 13.79
N LEU A 396 20.03 -6.78 13.19
CA LEU A 396 20.01 -8.17 12.74
C LEU A 396 20.80 -8.31 11.44
N ASP A 397 21.71 -9.27 11.40
CA ASP A 397 22.46 -9.60 10.17
C ASP A 397 21.58 -10.45 9.23
N ARG A 398 20.59 -9.82 8.63
CA ARG A 398 19.67 -10.45 7.67
C ARG A 398 19.29 -9.45 6.57
N TRP A 399 19.45 -9.90 5.32
CA TRP A 399 19.25 -9.12 4.10
C TRP A 399 18.00 -9.58 3.31
N SER A 400 16.86 -9.69 3.99
CA SER A 400 15.56 -9.90 3.34
C SER A 400 14.89 -8.59 2.88
N SER A 401 15.66 -7.52 2.79
CA SER A 401 15.39 -6.19 2.23
C SER A 401 16.75 -5.56 1.90
N ASP A 402 16.79 -4.39 1.30
CA ASP A 402 17.96 -3.51 1.19
C ASP A 402 18.32 -2.83 2.54
N HIS A 403 17.50 -3.06 3.56
CA HIS A 403 17.74 -2.66 4.94
C HIS A 403 17.89 -3.87 5.87
N ARG A 404 18.60 -3.68 6.99
CA ARG A 404 18.67 -4.60 8.12
C ARG A 404 17.84 -4.10 9.28
N PRO A 405 17.04 -4.95 9.94
CA PRO A 405 16.23 -4.54 11.07
C PRO A 405 17.06 -4.06 12.25
N VAL A 406 16.60 -2.99 12.91
CA VAL A 406 17.08 -2.56 14.22
C VAL A 406 16.11 -3.07 15.28
N VAL A 407 16.65 -3.70 16.31
CA VAL A 407 15.87 -4.30 17.40
C VAL A 407 16.37 -3.76 18.73
N ALA A 408 15.44 -3.36 19.61
CA ALA A 408 15.77 -2.97 20.97
C ALA A 408 14.87 -3.69 21.97
N THR A 409 15.45 -4.11 23.09
CA THR A 409 14.73 -4.58 24.27
C THR A 409 14.62 -3.43 25.26
N LEU A 410 13.41 -3.11 25.65
CA LEU A 410 13.03 -1.93 26.42
C LEU A 410 12.32 -2.36 27.71
N ARG A 411 12.61 -1.68 28.83
CA ARG A 411 11.86 -1.80 30.08
C ARG A 411 11.04 -0.53 30.27
N MET A 412 9.73 -0.74 30.52
CA MET A 412 8.78 0.34 30.71
C MET A 412 8.94 1.03 32.07
N PRO A 413 8.57 2.32 32.20
CA PRO A 413 8.80 3.10 33.44
C PRO A 413 7.95 2.65 34.64
N TRP A 414 6.91 1.86 34.43
CA TRP A 414 6.06 1.31 35.50
C TRP A 414 6.48 -0.11 35.93
N ALA A 415 7.52 -0.68 35.31
CA ALA A 415 8.11 -1.94 35.74
C ALA A 415 8.87 -1.74 37.06
N GLU A 416 8.46 -2.45 38.12
CA GLU A 416 9.16 -2.48 39.40
C GLU A 416 10.53 -3.19 39.32
#